data_d00fc0645fb6563f64131b0751de921a
#
_entry.id   d00fc0645fb6563f64131b0751de921a
#
_cell.length_a   1.000
_cell.length_b   1.000
_cell.length_c   1.000
_cell.angle_alpha   90.00
_cell.angle_beta   90.00
_cell.angle_gamma   90.00
#
_symmetry.space_group_name_H-M   'P 1'
#
loop_
_entity.id
_entity.type
_entity.pdbx_description
1 polymer ?
#
loop_
_entity_poly.entity_id
_entity_poly.type
_entity_poly.pdbx_seq_one_letter_code
_entity_poly.pdbx_strand_id
1 'polypeptide(L)' 'MWISILNYNVGQIEVADITDFDADIDKDSNIDSNQIAEMWLISNSYNPDEVNYMLTEECPLCVVNNVETHLNL' A
#
# COMPACT_ATOMS: atom_id res chain seq x y z
N MET A 1 -3.85 8.39 -3.48
CA MET A 1 -2.67 7.52 -3.24
C MET A 1 -3.12 6.18 -2.70
N TRP A 2 -2.48 5.14 -3.12
CA TRP A 2 -2.74 3.77 -2.69
C TRP A 2 -1.51 3.19 -2.03
N ILE A 3 -1.71 2.31 -1.05
CA ILE A 3 -0.64 1.56 -0.43
C ILE A 3 -0.87 0.07 -0.65
N SER A 4 0.16 -0.62 -1.09
CA SER A 4 0.17 -2.08 -1.23
C SER A 4 1.12 -2.65 -0.18
N ILE A 5 0.65 -3.59 0.61
CA ILE A 5 1.37 -4.11 1.77
C ILE A 5 1.60 -5.60 1.59
N LEU A 6 2.86 -6.01 1.69
CA LEU A 6 3.22 -7.43 1.79
C LEU A 6 3.38 -7.76 3.27
N ASN A 7 2.38 -8.43 3.83
CA ASN A 7 2.37 -8.80 5.23
C ASN A 7 2.83 -10.25 5.39
N TYR A 8 4.10 -10.42 5.72
CA TYR A 8 4.71 -11.75 5.82
C TYR A 8 4.21 -12.55 7.01
N ASN A 9 3.77 -11.88 8.07
CA ASN A 9 3.33 -12.56 9.29
C ASN A 9 2.07 -13.37 9.07
N VAL A 10 1.20 -12.91 8.19
CA VAL A 10 -0.07 -13.59 7.89
C VAL A 10 -0.12 -14.12 6.46
N GLY A 11 0.91 -13.87 5.67
CA GLY A 11 0.99 -14.35 4.29
C GLY A 11 -0.03 -13.71 3.37
N GLN A 12 -0.29 -12.41 3.54
CA GLN A 12 -1.30 -11.69 2.77
C GLN A 12 -0.71 -10.49 2.07
N ILE A 13 -1.31 -10.15 0.93
CA ILE A 13 -1.08 -8.90 0.23
C ILE A 13 -2.32 -8.06 0.43
N GLU A 14 -2.15 -6.86 0.98
CA GLU A 14 -3.25 -5.96 1.28
C GLU A 14 -3.08 -4.67 0.48
N VAL A 15 -4.19 -4.14 -0.04
CA VAL A 15 -4.21 -2.92 -0.84
C VAL A 15 -5.25 -1.98 -0.26
N ALA A 16 -4.88 -0.74 -0.02
CA ALA A 16 -5.78 0.26 0.52
C ALA A 16 -5.63 1.59 -0.18
N ASP A 17 -6.74 2.29 -0.36
CA ASP A 17 -6.74 3.67 -0.82
C ASP A 17 -6.58 4.58 0.40
N ILE A 18 -5.49 5.32 0.44
CA ILE A 18 -5.19 6.22 1.56
C ILE A 18 -5.32 7.69 1.18
N THR A 19 -6.10 7.99 0.15
CA THR A 19 -6.29 9.35 -0.35
C THR A 19 -6.80 10.28 0.74
N ASP A 20 -7.79 9.86 1.51
CA ASP A 20 -8.35 10.68 2.57
C ASP A 20 -7.35 10.92 3.70
N PHE A 21 -6.58 9.91 4.04
CA PHE A 21 -5.53 10.04 5.05
C PHE A 21 -4.44 11.00 4.60
N ASP A 22 -4.00 10.90 3.34
CA ASP A 22 -3.01 11.80 2.75
C ASP A 22 -3.52 13.24 2.74
N ALA A 23 -4.80 13.44 2.45
CA ALA A 23 -5.39 14.78 2.42
C ALA A 23 -5.47 15.43 3.80
N ASP A 24 -5.58 14.62 4.86
CA ASP A 24 -5.66 15.13 6.24
C ASP A 24 -4.30 15.54 6.80
N ILE A 25 -3.22 15.17 6.15
CA ILE A 25 -1.89 15.51 6.61
C ILE A 25 -1.52 16.92 6.18
N ASP A 26 -0.97 17.68 7.11
CA ASP A 26 -0.51 19.05 6.86
C ASP A 26 0.71 19.02 5.93
N LYS A 27 0.50 19.44 4.70
CA LYS A 27 1.55 19.44 3.68
C LYS A 27 2.61 20.52 3.88
N ASP A 28 2.36 21.47 4.76
CA ASP A 28 3.35 22.49 5.09
C ASP A 28 4.47 21.97 6.01
N SER A 29 4.33 20.76 6.55
CA SER A 29 5.27 20.17 7.48
C SER A 29 6.39 19.37 6.84
N ASN A 30 6.57 19.43 5.53
CA ASN A 30 7.63 18.73 4.79
C ASN A 30 7.64 17.21 4.98
N ILE A 31 6.46 16.62 5.13
CA ILE A 31 6.32 15.18 5.27
C ILE A 31 6.40 14.54 3.88
N ASP A 32 7.29 13.59 3.70
CA ASP A 32 7.39 12.87 2.44
C ASP A 32 6.41 11.69 2.39
N SER A 33 6.29 11.08 1.20
CA SER A 33 5.35 9.99 0.98
C SER A 33 5.61 8.78 1.86
N ASN A 34 6.88 8.47 2.11
CA ASN A 34 7.24 7.34 2.96
C ASN A 34 6.81 7.56 4.41
N GLN A 35 6.93 8.79 4.89
CA GLN A 35 6.46 9.13 6.23
C GLN A 35 4.95 9.00 6.33
N ILE A 36 4.22 9.43 5.31
CA ILE A 36 2.76 9.28 5.26
C ILE A 36 2.39 7.80 5.33
N ALA A 37 3.07 6.96 4.56
CA ALA A 37 2.84 5.52 4.56
C ALA A 37 3.09 4.91 5.94
N GLU A 38 4.19 5.26 6.59
CA GLU A 38 4.51 4.74 7.92
C GLU A 38 3.47 5.18 8.95
N MET A 39 3.03 6.42 8.89
CA MET A 39 1.98 6.93 9.78
C MET A 39 0.68 6.15 9.60
N TRP A 40 0.30 5.89 8.36
CA TRP A 40 -0.90 5.11 8.06
C TRP A 40 -0.77 3.67 8.57
N LEU A 41 0.38 3.04 8.34
CA LEU A 41 0.64 1.68 8.81
C LEU A 41 0.50 1.58 10.33
N ILE A 42 1.13 2.50 11.05
CA ILE A 42 1.07 2.52 12.52
C ILE A 42 -0.38 2.74 12.98
N SER A 43 -1.10 3.64 12.35
CA SER A 43 -2.51 3.91 12.70
C SER A 43 -3.40 2.70 12.50
N ASN A 44 -3.01 1.77 11.63
CA ASN A 44 -3.77 0.56 11.34
C ASN A 44 -3.15 -0.69 11.96
N SER A 45 -2.33 -0.51 12.98
CA SER A 45 -1.72 -1.59 13.77
C SER A 45 -0.72 -2.44 13.00
N TYR A 46 -0.15 -1.92 11.94
CA TYR A 46 0.99 -2.55 11.27
C TYR A 46 2.29 -2.07 11.88
N ASN A 47 3.30 -2.94 11.86
CA ASN A 47 4.65 -2.55 12.19
C ASN A 47 5.41 -2.31 10.88
N PRO A 48 5.81 -1.06 10.56
CA PRO A 48 6.50 -0.78 9.30
C PRO A 48 7.79 -1.56 9.10
N ASP A 49 8.42 -2.00 10.18
CA ASP A 49 9.65 -2.78 10.10
C ASP A 49 9.40 -4.25 9.74
N GLU A 50 8.17 -4.73 9.88
CA GLU A 50 7.81 -6.13 9.64
C GLU A 50 7.07 -6.36 8.33
N VAL A 51 6.73 -5.30 7.62
CA VAL A 51 6.03 -5.41 6.33
C VAL A 51 6.78 -4.64 5.26
N ASN A 52 6.63 -5.07 4.02
CA ASN A 52 7.05 -4.27 2.87
C ASN A 52 5.83 -3.60 2.28
N TYR A 53 6.01 -2.39 1.78
CA TYR A 53 4.93 -1.64 1.18
C TYR A 53 5.39 -0.89 -0.06
N MET A 54 4.43 -0.55 -0.90
CA MET A 54 4.64 0.24 -2.11
C MET A 54 3.53 1.28 -2.19
N LEU A 55 3.90 2.50 -2.54
CA LEU A 55 2.95 3.59 -2.77
C LEU A 55 2.76 3.81 -4.26
N THR A 56 1.52 3.98 -4.68
CA THR A 56 1.18 4.28 -6.07
C THR A 56 0.09 5.37 -6.11
N GLU A 57 0.08 6.14 -7.18
CA GLU A 57 -0.96 7.16 -7.37
C GLU A 57 -2.27 6.57 -7.85
N GLU A 58 -2.21 5.47 -8.59
CA GLU A 58 -3.36 4.77 -9.12
C GLU A 58 -3.52 3.42 -8.44
N CYS A 59 -4.71 2.83 -8.57
CA CYS A 59 -4.97 1.49 -8.05
C CYS A 59 -3.94 0.52 -8.60
N PRO A 60 -3.17 -0.16 -7.74
CA PRO A 60 -2.08 -1.03 -8.19
C PRO A 60 -2.53 -2.40 -8.69
N LEU A 61 -3.81 -2.71 -8.59
CA LEU A 61 -4.32 -3.98 -9.02
C LEU A 61 -4.38 -4.03 -10.55
N CYS A 62 -3.77 -5.06 -11.11
CA CYS A 62 -3.70 -5.25 -12.55
C CYS A 62 -4.05 -6.68 -12.90
N VAL A 63 -4.99 -6.87 -13.82
CA VAL A 63 -5.32 -8.18 -14.34
C VAL A 63 -4.42 -8.47 -15.54
N VAL A 64 -3.63 -9.53 -15.45
CA VAL A 64 -2.72 -9.94 -16.52
C VAL A 64 -3.35 -11.13 -17.23
N ASN A 65 -4.01 -10.86 -18.37
CA ASN A 65 -4.75 -11.87 -19.11
C ASN A 65 -3.89 -13.05 -19.56
N ASN A 66 -2.63 -12.81 -19.84
CA ASN A 66 -1.71 -13.86 -20.26
C ASN A 66 -1.48 -14.91 -19.17
N VAL A 67 -1.54 -14.49 -17.92
CA VAL A 67 -1.39 -15.42 -16.78
C VAL A 67 -2.57 -16.37 -16.74
N GLU A 68 -3.78 -15.88 -16.97
CA GLU A 68 -4.98 -16.71 -16.99
C GLU A 68 -4.89 -17.77 -18.08
N THR A 69 -4.38 -17.41 -19.24
CA THR A 69 -4.19 -18.35 -20.34
C THR A 69 -3.25 -19.48 -19.95
N HIS A 70 -2.19 -19.17 -19.26
CA HIS A 70 -1.23 -20.17 -18.79
C HIS A 70 -1.82 -21.09 -17.73
N LEU A 71 -2.66 -20.56 -16.86
CA LEU A 71 -3.27 -21.35 -15.81
C LEU A 71 -4.26 -22.39 -16.35
N ASN A 72 -4.78 -22.19 -17.54
CA ASN A 72 -5.73 -23.09 -18.16
C ASN A 72 -5.08 -24.26 -18.90
N LEU A 73 -3.77 -24.27 -18.92
CA LEU A 73 -3.03 -25.37 -19.52
C LEU A 73 -2.92 -26.55 -18.56
#